data_17c8bc27797b7835896c9f488f74c607
#
_entry.id   17c8bc27797b7835896c9f488f74c607
#
_cell.length_a   1.000
_cell.length_b   1.000
_cell.length_c   1.000
_cell.angle_alpha   90.00
_cell.angle_beta   90.00
_cell.angle_gamma   90.00
#
_symmetry.space_group_name_H-M   'P 1'
#
loop_
_entity.id
_entity.type
_entity.pdbx_description
1 polymer ?
#
loop_
_entity_poly.entity_id
_entity_poly.type
_entity_poly.pdbx_seq_one_letter_code
_entity_poly.pdbx_strand_id
1 'polypeptide(L)'
;MIQASNRRLGTVKRKASTLDLPNAEVTYHPTLFSSTESEHFLRALTDNIEWRQNRIKFYGKESLVPRLEAWYGDEGKSYTYSGITMHPKPWTRELLAIKERIESTCDTTFNSVLLNRYRDGSDRVA
;
A
#
# COMPACT_ATOMS: atom_id res chain seq x y z
N MET A 1 -3.27 0.32 2.87
CA MET A 1 -2.41 1.45 3.30
C MET A 1 -1.46 0.98 4.39
N ILE A 2 -0.17 0.98 4.13
CA ILE A 2 0.85 0.67 5.13
C ILE A 2 1.39 2.02 5.65
N GLN A 3 1.06 2.38 6.88
CA GLN A 3 1.59 3.56 7.55
C GLN A 3 2.69 3.14 8.53
N ALA A 4 3.92 3.58 8.30
CA ALA A 4 5.03 3.39 9.23
C ALA A 4 5.02 4.52 10.26
N SER A 5 4.69 4.20 11.50
CA SER A 5 4.84 5.08 12.65
C SER A 5 6.12 4.71 13.39
N ASN A 6 7.05 5.67 13.46
CA ASN A 6 8.35 5.50 14.10
C ASN A 6 8.23 5.78 15.61
N ARG A 7 8.00 4.75 16.43
CA ARG A 7 8.19 4.81 17.87
C ARG A 7 9.03 3.62 18.32
N ARG A 8 10.25 3.91 18.81
CA ARG A 8 11.07 2.95 19.56
C ARG A 8 10.33 2.57 20.84
N LEU A 9 9.80 1.35 20.90
CA LEU A 9 9.38 0.71 22.14
C LEU A 9 9.74 -0.77 22.07
N GLY A 10 10.29 -1.28 23.15
CA GLY A 10 10.77 -2.66 23.29
C GLY A 10 9.74 -3.70 22.83
N THR A 11 10.24 -4.88 22.49
CA THR A 11 9.56 -6.04 21.93
C THR A 11 8.41 -6.57 22.80
N VAL A 12 7.29 -5.86 22.84
CA VAL A 12 6.01 -6.42 23.30
C VAL A 12 5.23 -6.78 22.04
N LYS A 13 5.06 -8.08 21.79
CA LYS A 13 4.14 -8.60 20.76
C LYS A 13 2.72 -8.17 21.12
N ARG A 14 2.23 -7.09 20.53
CA ARG A 14 0.84 -6.66 20.68
C ARG A 14 -0.05 -7.58 19.86
N LYS A 15 -1.14 -8.06 20.45
CA LYS A 15 -2.14 -8.89 19.76
C LYS A 15 -2.90 -8.05 18.73
N ALA A 16 -3.38 -8.71 17.66
CA ALA A 16 -4.35 -8.13 16.75
C ALA A 16 -5.61 -7.68 17.51
N SER A 17 -6.18 -6.57 17.11
CA SER A 17 -7.39 -6.02 17.70
C SER A 17 -8.39 -5.62 16.62
N THR A 18 -9.67 -5.98 16.82
CA THR A 18 -10.75 -5.52 15.95
C THR A 18 -11.22 -4.16 16.45
N LEU A 19 -11.37 -3.22 15.52
CA LEU A 19 -11.91 -1.90 15.82
C LEU A 19 -13.44 -1.95 15.73
N ASP A 20 -14.11 -1.40 16.74
CA ASP A 20 -15.57 -1.29 16.77
C ASP A 20 -15.99 -0.07 15.94
N LEU A 21 -16.34 -0.31 14.69
CA LEU A 21 -16.77 0.72 13.74
C LEU A 21 -18.14 0.35 13.14
N PRO A 22 -19.07 1.30 13.02
CA PRO A 22 -20.37 1.03 12.40
C PRO A 22 -20.18 0.69 10.91
N ASN A 23 -20.79 -0.42 10.49
CA ASN A 23 -20.77 -0.90 9.10
C ASN A 23 -19.38 -1.19 8.51
N ALA A 24 -18.40 -1.46 9.34
CA ALA A 24 -17.05 -1.83 8.90
C ALA A 24 -16.45 -2.89 9.83
N GLU A 25 -15.77 -3.86 9.24
CA GLU A 25 -14.94 -4.83 9.94
C GLU A 25 -13.47 -4.48 9.70
N VAL A 26 -12.78 -4.04 10.73
CA VAL A 26 -11.37 -3.63 10.66
C VAL A 26 -10.58 -4.31 11.76
N THR A 27 -9.57 -5.06 11.37
CA THR A 27 -8.62 -5.68 12.30
C THR A 27 -7.26 -5.02 12.16
N TYR A 28 -6.72 -4.57 13.29
CA TYR A 28 -5.40 -3.98 13.37
C TYR A 28 -4.37 -5.00 13.85
N HIS A 29 -3.30 -5.18 13.08
CA HIS A 29 -2.20 -6.09 13.37
C HIS A 29 -0.91 -5.28 13.66
N PRO A 30 -0.65 -4.87 14.92
CA PRO A 30 0.43 -3.95 15.26
C PRO A 30 1.84 -4.52 15.08
N THR A 31 1.96 -5.85 15.02
CA THR A 31 3.25 -6.55 14.91
C THR A 31 3.31 -7.51 13.73
N LEU A 32 2.60 -7.18 12.65
CA LEU A 32 2.63 -8.00 11.42
C LEU A 32 4.05 -8.11 10.88
N PHE A 33 4.81 -7.02 10.92
CA PHE A 33 6.23 -6.95 10.60
C PHE A 33 7.02 -6.42 11.80
N SER A 34 8.24 -6.91 11.97
CA SER A 34 9.19 -6.33 12.93
C SER A 34 9.64 -4.94 12.47
N SER A 35 10.24 -4.15 13.36
CA SER A 35 10.82 -2.85 13.00
C SER A 35 11.87 -2.97 11.90
N THR A 36 12.72 -3.99 11.99
CA THR A 36 13.77 -4.25 10.98
C THR A 36 13.15 -4.62 9.62
N GLU A 37 12.14 -5.49 9.59
CA GLU A 37 11.42 -5.83 8.36
C GLU A 37 10.73 -4.59 7.78
N SER A 38 10.07 -3.78 8.59
CA SER A 38 9.38 -2.57 8.17
C SER A 38 10.34 -1.54 7.55
N GLU A 39 11.49 -1.32 8.16
CA GLU A 39 12.53 -0.43 7.63
C GLU A 39 13.09 -0.95 6.30
N HIS A 40 13.33 -2.27 6.21
CA HIS A 40 13.78 -2.90 4.97
C HIS A 40 12.77 -2.71 3.83
N PHE A 41 11.49 -3.04 4.07
CA PHE A 41 10.45 -2.90 3.07
C PHE A 41 10.24 -1.44 2.66
N LEU A 42 10.21 -0.51 3.62
CA LEU A 42 10.06 0.91 3.32
C LEU A 42 11.17 1.41 2.39
N ARG A 43 12.42 1.06 2.68
CA ARG A 43 13.57 1.45 1.85
C ARG A 43 13.49 0.79 0.46
N ALA A 44 13.29 -0.51 0.40
CA ALA A 44 13.23 -1.26 -0.85
C ALA A 44 12.09 -0.76 -1.75
N LEU A 45 10.90 -0.53 -1.21
CA LEU A 45 9.76 0.00 -1.98
C LEU A 45 10.00 1.45 -2.41
N THR A 46 10.61 2.27 -1.56
CA THR A 46 10.95 3.66 -1.92
C THR A 46 11.90 3.72 -3.10
N ASP A 47 12.92 2.86 -3.13
CA ASP A 47 14.01 2.90 -4.09
C ASP A 47 13.71 2.13 -5.38
N ASN A 48 12.94 1.04 -5.31
CA ASN A 48 12.83 0.08 -6.42
C ASN A 48 11.45 0.09 -7.11
N ILE A 49 10.42 0.69 -6.52
CA ILE A 49 9.12 0.81 -7.18
C ILE A 49 9.18 1.89 -8.26
N GLU A 50 8.61 1.60 -9.41
CA GLU A 50 8.46 2.57 -10.48
C GLU A 50 7.30 3.53 -10.20
N TRP A 51 7.55 4.48 -9.32
CA TRP A 51 6.59 5.50 -8.92
C TRP A 51 6.24 6.43 -10.07
N ARG A 52 4.95 6.74 -10.22
CA ARG A 52 4.45 7.70 -11.21
C ARG A 52 3.48 8.67 -10.56
N GLN A 53 3.50 9.91 -11.05
CA GLN A 53 2.46 10.89 -10.74
C GLN A 53 1.50 10.96 -11.90
N ASN A 54 0.32 10.37 -11.73
CA ASN A 54 -0.71 10.32 -12.77
C ASN A 54 -1.40 11.68 -12.94
N ARG A 55 -2.00 11.88 -14.12
CA ARG A 55 -2.86 13.04 -14.41
C ARG A 55 -4.30 12.57 -14.48
N ILE A 56 -5.19 13.27 -13.82
CA ILE A 56 -6.62 13.07 -13.93
C ILE A 56 -7.25 14.26 -14.66
N LYS A 57 -8.31 13.98 -15.39
CA LYS A 57 -9.11 15.00 -16.05
C LYS A 57 -10.46 15.07 -15.35
N PHE A 58 -10.77 16.23 -14.79
CA PHE A 58 -12.01 16.48 -14.08
C PHE A 58 -12.65 17.75 -14.61
N TYR A 59 -13.87 17.65 -15.11
CA TYR A 59 -14.58 18.77 -15.78
C TYR A 59 -13.74 19.53 -16.82
N GLY A 60 -13.02 18.79 -17.66
CA GLY A 60 -12.19 19.39 -18.72
C GLY A 60 -10.85 19.96 -18.25
N LYS A 61 -10.59 20.02 -16.95
CA LYS A 61 -9.31 20.46 -16.38
C LYS A 61 -8.44 19.25 -16.04
N GLU A 62 -7.20 19.28 -16.47
CA GLU A 62 -6.19 18.31 -16.07
C GLU A 62 -5.52 18.74 -14.78
N SER A 63 -5.35 17.80 -13.84
CA SER A 63 -4.58 18.00 -12.63
C SER A 63 -3.73 16.78 -12.31
N LEU A 64 -2.59 16.99 -11.66
CA LEU A 64 -1.78 15.90 -11.15
C LEU A 64 -2.44 15.32 -9.91
N VAL A 65 -2.43 14.00 -9.82
CA VAL A 65 -2.81 13.30 -8.60
C VAL A 65 -1.84 13.70 -7.49
N PRO A 66 -2.32 14.15 -6.31
CA PRO A 66 -1.45 14.65 -5.25
C PRO A 66 -0.81 13.49 -4.44
N ARG A 67 -0.09 12.64 -5.13
CA ARG A 67 0.70 11.51 -4.62
C ARG A 67 1.45 10.82 -5.76
N LEU A 68 2.36 9.94 -5.42
CA LEU A 68 2.93 8.99 -6.37
C LEU A 68 2.21 7.65 -6.23
N GLU A 69 2.01 6.97 -7.34
CA GLU A 69 1.27 5.71 -7.41
C GLU A 69 2.05 4.66 -8.20
N ALA A 70 1.78 3.39 -7.90
CA ALA A 70 2.24 2.27 -8.69
C ALA A 70 1.26 1.10 -8.57
N TRP A 71 1.08 0.33 -9.65
CA TRP A 71 0.22 -0.83 -9.71
C TRP A 71 1.02 -2.07 -10.07
N TYR A 72 0.99 -3.09 -9.21
CA TYR A 72 1.68 -4.37 -9.38
C TYR A 72 0.70 -5.51 -9.17
N GLY A 73 0.94 -6.64 -9.81
CA GLY A 73 0.05 -7.79 -9.65
C GLY A 73 0.21 -8.84 -10.72
N ASP A 74 -0.75 -9.75 -10.73
CA ASP A 74 -0.84 -10.81 -11.74
C ASP A 74 -1.14 -10.22 -13.11
N GLU A 75 -0.69 -10.89 -14.16
CA GLU A 75 -0.95 -10.47 -15.54
C GLU A 75 -2.45 -10.31 -15.78
N GLY A 76 -2.83 -9.25 -16.50
CA GLY A 76 -4.21 -8.95 -16.86
C GLY A 76 -5.06 -8.31 -15.77
N LYS A 77 -4.53 -8.09 -14.57
CA LYS A 77 -5.26 -7.44 -13.46
C LYS A 77 -5.12 -5.91 -13.53
N SER A 78 -5.71 -5.30 -14.56
CA SER A 78 -5.72 -3.85 -14.73
C SER A 78 -6.61 -3.15 -13.70
N TYR A 79 -6.25 -1.92 -13.35
CA TYR A 79 -6.99 -1.06 -12.43
C TYR A 79 -7.34 0.26 -13.12
N THR A 80 -8.61 0.63 -13.11
CA THR A 80 -9.09 1.87 -13.73
C THR A 80 -9.77 2.75 -12.69
N TYR A 81 -9.36 4.01 -12.63
CA TYR A 81 -10.03 5.03 -11.82
C TYR A 81 -9.93 6.40 -12.52
N SER A 82 -10.93 7.24 -12.37
CA SER A 82 -10.97 8.60 -12.92
C SER A 82 -10.50 8.70 -14.40
N GLY A 83 -10.83 7.68 -15.22
CA GLY A 83 -10.42 7.61 -16.63
C GLY A 83 -8.97 7.18 -16.88
N ILE A 84 -8.22 6.82 -15.85
CA ILE A 84 -6.86 6.28 -15.95
C ILE A 84 -6.92 4.76 -15.82
N THR A 85 -6.29 4.04 -16.76
CA THR A 85 -6.09 2.60 -16.66
C THR A 85 -4.62 2.31 -16.38
N MET A 86 -4.36 1.62 -15.29
CA MET A 86 -3.03 1.12 -14.93
C MET A 86 -2.97 -0.38 -15.21
N HIS A 87 -1.99 -0.79 -15.99
CA HIS A 87 -1.67 -2.21 -16.20
C HIS A 87 -0.67 -2.65 -15.13
N PRO A 88 -0.84 -3.86 -14.56
CA PRO A 88 0.01 -4.31 -13.47
C PRO A 88 1.42 -4.57 -13.97
N LYS A 89 2.40 -4.11 -13.19
CA LYS A 89 3.79 -4.56 -13.32
C LYS A 89 3.94 -5.89 -12.60
N PRO A 90 4.90 -6.72 -13.01
CA PRO A 90 5.18 -7.98 -12.32
C PRO A 90 5.52 -7.77 -10.84
N TRP A 91 5.08 -8.69 -9.99
CA TRP A 91 5.42 -8.69 -8.58
C TRP A 91 6.94 -8.59 -8.36
N THR A 92 7.35 -7.69 -7.46
CA THR A 92 8.72 -7.69 -6.96
C THR A 92 8.89 -8.70 -5.83
N ARG A 93 10.12 -9.08 -5.51
CA ARG A 93 10.41 -9.99 -4.40
C ARG A 93 9.86 -9.46 -3.08
N GLU A 94 10.01 -8.18 -2.82
CA GLU A 94 9.55 -7.52 -1.61
C GLU A 94 8.02 -7.48 -1.53
N LEU A 95 7.35 -7.18 -2.63
CA LEU A 95 5.88 -7.20 -2.68
C LEU A 95 5.32 -8.61 -2.50
N LEU A 96 5.98 -9.64 -3.04
CA LEU A 96 5.60 -11.03 -2.79
C LEU A 96 5.76 -11.40 -1.31
N ALA A 97 6.85 -11.00 -0.68
CA ALA A 97 7.07 -11.26 0.74
C ALA A 97 6.00 -10.60 1.63
N ILE A 98 5.62 -9.37 1.32
CA ILE A 98 4.53 -8.66 2.01
C ILE A 98 3.19 -9.37 1.76
N LYS A 99 2.90 -9.71 0.51
CA LYS A 99 1.68 -10.44 0.12
C LYS A 99 1.53 -11.74 0.89
N GLU A 100 2.55 -12.59 0.90
CA GLU A 100 2.54 -13.87 1.62
C GLU A 100 2.28 -13.70 3.12
N ARG A 101 2.89 -12.70 3.74
CA ARG A 101 2.67 -12.40 5.16
C ARG A 101 1.22 -11.98 5.44
N ILE A 102 0.65 -11.14 4.60
CA ILE A 102 -0.74 -10.69 4.75
C ILE A 102 -1.70 -11.85 4.50
N GLU A 103 -1.49 -12.63 3.44
CA GLU A 103 -2.34 -13.78 3.09
C GLU A 103 -2.37 -14.83 4.20
N SER A 104 -1.21 -15.15 4.78
CA SER A 104 -1.14 -16.10 5.88
C SER A 104 -1.82 -15.59 7.16
N THR A 105 -1.94 -14.28 7.32
CA THR A 105 -2.57 -13.66 8.50
C THR A 105 -4.07 -13.50 8.34
N CYS A 106 -4.54 -13.20 7.13
CA CYS A 106 -5.95 -12.88 6.84
C CYS A 106 -6.73 -14.03 6.23
N ASP A 107 -6.10 -15.19 6.00
CA ASP A 107 -6.69 -16.37 5.35
C ASP A 107 -7.40 -16.02 4.03
N THR A 108 -6.75 -15.22 3.21
CA THR A 108 -7.26 -14.76 1.91
C THR A 108 -6.12 -14.63 0.91
N THR A 109 -6.44 -14.52 -0.38
CA THR A 109 -5.44 -14.37 -1.43
C THR A 109 -5.64 -13.06 -2.19
N PHE A 110 -4.54 -12.46 -2.61
CA PHE A 110 -4.54 -11.22 -3.38
C PHE A 110 -3.86 -11.42 -4.73
N ASN A 111 -4.37 -10.75 -5.75
CA ASN A 111 -3.82 -10.82 -7.10
C ASN A 111 -3.14 -9.52 -7.57
N SER A 112 -3.23 -8.48 -6.78
CA SER A 112 -2.72 -7.16 -7.15
C SER A 112 -2.55 -6.25 -5.93
N VAL A 113 -1.78 -5.19 -6.10
CA VAL A 113 -1.53 -4.19 -5.07
C VAL A 113 -1.43 -2.79 -5.67
N LEU A 114 -2.17 -1.86 -5.09
CA LEU A 114 -2.00 -0.42 -5.33
C LEU A 114 -1.07 0.17 -4.26
N LEU A 115 0.03 0.75 -4.72
CA LEU A 115 0.95 1.47 -3.85
C LEU A 115 0.71 2.97 -3.99
N ASN A 116 0.64 3.66 -2.86
CA ASN A 116 0.58 5.11 -2.78
C ASN A 116 1.75 5.61 -1.96
N ARG A 117 2.46 6.62 -2.47
CA ARG A 117 3.52 7.30 -1.75
C ARG A 117 3.18 8.77 -1.59
N TYR A 118 3.08 9.19 -0.35
CA TYR A 118 2.88 10.58 0.05
C TYR A 118 4.24 11.18 0.36
N ARG A 119 4.65 12.19 -0.40
CA ARG A 119 5.99 12.79 -0.32
C ARG A 119 6.14 13.71 0.89
N ASP A 120 5.06 14.41 1.19
CA ASP A 120 4.96 15.35 2.32
C ASP A 120 3.48 15.56 2.72
N GLY A 121 3.23 16.50 3.63
CA GLY A 121 1.89 16.78 4.15
C GLY A 121 0.91 17.42 3.14
N SER A 122 1.34 17.76 1.94
CA SER A 122 0.46 18.26 0.86
C SER A 122 -0.10 17.12 0.00
N ASP A 123 0.54 15.97 -0.01
CA ASP A 123 0.04 14.79 -0.71
C ASP A 123 -1.12 14.14 0.06
N ARG A 124 -2.12 13.66 -0.68
CA ARG A 124 -3.34 13.11 -0.08
C ARG A 124 -4.06 12.14 -1.03
N VAL A 125 -4.95 11.36 -0.47
CA VAL A 125 -6.06 10.72 -1.18
C VAL A 125 -7.23 11.70 -1.18
N ALA A 126 -7.78 11.96 -2.34
CA ALA A 126 -8.99 12.79 -2.48
C ALA A 126 -10.22 11.91 -2.34
#